data_c3f0f525fe4b07331367c5590ce74938
#
_entry.id   c3f0f525fe4b07331367c5590ce74938
#
_cell.length_a   1.000
_cell.length_b   1.000
_cell.length_c   1.000
_cell.angle_alpha   90.00
_cell.angle_beta   90.00
_cell.angle_gamma   90.00
#
_symmetry.space_group_name_H-M   'P 1'
#
loop_
_entity.id
_entity.type
_entity.pdbx_description
1 polymer ?
#
loop_
_entity_poly.entity_id
_entity_poly.type
_entity_poly.pdbx_seq_one_letter_code
_entity_poly.pdbx_strand_id
1 'polypeptide(L)'
;MKFYALDGHGQRKGSMKSPVLNRRQVAAAFALAPVAASFPIAAQPVLPKNITLLVPQNAGGSNDVMARAVAARLPALIGASVVVENRTGAGGNVGSAYVAKSGPKDGSLWLVTINSTQAINPALYKNTGFDPINDFEPVAAIALVQHVIVVSPKQAVNNLSDVVALARRDPGKYSYGSAGNGTFSHLLMEMLKKSQGVNLTHIPYKGVAPALTDVISGNVNYLVSTVPACLPFIKSGQLKALAVTSMQRAPALPDVPLAHDSVPGLVGELWVAVYAPKGVARELIEQMRKAVTTLQAQPEMENFLAAQGASVLRAGPAELMAMTRDEISKWAAVVRDSGMTVD
;
A
#
# COMPACT_ATOMS: atom_id res chain seq x y z
N MET A 1 6.70 -15.20 -75.48
CA MET A 1 7.66 -15.28 -76.64
C MET A 1 8.28 -16.65 -76.59
N LYS A 2 8.11 -17.38 -77.75
CA LYS A 2 8.71 -18.68 -78.22
C LYS A 2 8.38 -19.89 -77.31
N PHE A 3 7.40 -20.77 -77.75
CA PHE A 3 7.45 -21.75 -78.80
C PHE A 3 8.69 -22.67 -78.78
N TYR A 4 8.46 -23.94 -78.47
CA TYR A 4 8.75 -25.03 -79.39
C TYR A 4 8.00 -26.31 -79.00
N ALA A 5 7.42 -26.86 -79.83
CA ALA A 5 6.66 -27.92 -80.26
C ALA A 5 7.54 -29.12 -80.78
N LEU A 6 6.84 -30.24 -80.97
CA LEU A 6 7.12 -31.44 -81.76
C LEU A 6 8.00 -32.50 -81.09
N ASP A 7 7.80 -33.75 -81.29
CA ASP A 7 6.88 -34.74 -81.89
C ASP A 7 7.47 -36.13 -81.60
N GLY A 8 6.67 -37.14 -81.63
CA GLY A 8 7.20 -38.37 -82.13
C GLY A 8 7.07 -39.63 -81.28
N HIS A 9 5.99 -40.38 -81.58
CA HIS A 9 5.84 -41.85 -81.60
C HIS A 9 6.08 -42.69 -80.33
N GLY A 10 5.03 -43.36 -79.90
CA GLY A 10 5.15 -44.59 -79.12
C GLY A 10 3.89 -45.01 -78.39
N GLN A 11 3.00 -45.69 -79.02
CA GLN A 11 1.83 -46.34 -78.45
C GLN A 11 2.13 -47.13 -77.20
N ARG A 12 1.24 -47.00 -76.13
CA ARG A 12 0.63 -48.16 -75.46
C ARG A 12 -0.65 -47.73 -74.74
N LYS A 13 -1.78 -48.27 -75.21
CA LYS A 13 -3.07 -48.27 -74.56
C LYS A 13 -2.96 -49.04 -73.26
N GLY A 14 -3.05 -48.35 -72.14
CA GLY A 14 -3.27 -48.90 -70.80
C GLY A 14 -4.65 -48.50 -70.35
N SER A 15 -5.60 -49.43 -70.41
CA SER A 15 -6.95 -49.27 -69.84
C SER A 15 -6.87 -49.04 -68.35
N MET A 16 -7.13 -47.83 -67.91
CA MET A 16 -7.36 -47.56 -66.49
C MET A 16 -8.75 -48.05 -66.08
N LYS A 17 -8.81 -49.20 -65.42
CA LYS A 17 -10.00 -49.68 -64.73
C LYS A 17 -10.15 -48.84 -63.54
N SER A 18 -11.21 -48.05 -63.43
CA SER A 18 -11.63 -47.33 -62.18
C SER A 18 -11.92 -48.37 -61.08
N PRO A 19 -11.34 -48.22 -59.90
CA PRO A 19 -11.67 -49.11 -58.81
C PRO A 19 -13.11 -48.78 -58.32
N VAL A 20 -14.02 -49.72 -58.52
CA VAL A 20 -15.37 -49.70 -57.95
C VAL A 20 -15.21 -50.03 -56.52
N LEU A 21 -15.26 -49.01 -55.64
CA LEU A 21 -15.25 -49.17 -54.22
C LEU A 21 -16.54 -49.90 -53.75
N ASN A 22 -16.36 -51.05 -53.17
CA ASN A 22 -17.44 -51.89 -52.65
C ASN A 22 -18.09 -51.21 -51.44
N ARG A 23 -19.42 -51.29 -51.31
CA ARG A 23 -20.24 -50.63 -50.23
C ARG A 23 -19.75 -50.91 -48.82
N ARG A 24 -18.99 -51.95 -48.58
CA ARG A 24 -18.36 -52.28 -47.29
C ARG A 24 -17.11 -51.46 -46.96
N GLN A 25 -16.44 -50.89 -47.98
CA GLN A 25 -15.25 -50.03 -47.73
C GLN A 25 -15.59 -48.55 -47.50
N VAL A 26 -16.77 -48.13 -47.91
CA VAL A 26 -17.28 -46.76 -47.62
C VAL A 26 -17.77 -46.65 -46.16
N ALA A 27 -18.23 -47.76 -45.59
CA ALA A 27 -18.69 -47.76 -44.17
C ALA A 27 -17.54 -47.70 -43.13
N ALA A 28 -16.31 -48.06 -43.53
CA ALA A 28 -15.16 -48.02 -42.62
C ALA A 28 -14.42 -46.66 -42.59
N ALA A 29 -14.70 -45.76 -43.55
CA ALA A 29 -14.04 -44.44 -43.64
C ALA A 29 -14.76 -43.35 -42.81
N PHE A 30 -15.95 -43.61 -42.27
CA PHE A 30 -16.70 -42.67 -41.44
C PHE A 30 -16.57 -42.86 -39.91
N ALA A 31 -15.74 -43.82 -39.46
CA ALA A 31 -15.60 -44.15 -38.03
C ALA A 31 -14.43 -43.44 -37.32
N LEU A 32 -13.73 -42.53 -37.98
CA LEU A 32 -12.68 -41.69 -37.37
C LEU A 32 -13.02 -40.20 -37.50
N ALA A 33 -14.22 -39.83 -37.01
CA ALA A 33 -14.44 -38.44 -36.66
C ALA A 33 -13.54 -38.13 -35.43
N PRO A 34 -12.65 -37.14 -35.46
CA PRO A 34 -11.96 -36.70 -34.26
C PRO A 34 -13.04 -36.20 -33.30
N VAL A 35 -13.21 -36.89 -32.21
CA VAL A 35 -13.89 -36.34 -31.04
C VAL A 35 -13.02 -35.14 -30.61
N ALA A 36 -13.37 -33.97 -31.14
CA ALA A 36 -12.86 -32.73 -30.63
C ALA A 36 -13.33 -32.67 -29.18
N ALA A 37 -12.45 -33.10 -28.26
CA ALA A 37 -12.65 -32.87 -26.84
C ALA A 37 -12.74 -31.36 -26.66
N SER A 38 -13.98 -30.86 -26.58
CA SER A 38 -14.26 -29.48 -26.16
C SER A 38 -13.81 -29.39 -24.71
N PHE A 39 -12.53 -29.07 -24.50
CA PHE A 39 -12.09 -28.62 -23.20
C PHE A 39 -12.90 -27.34 -22.88
N PRO A 40 -13.66 -27.31 -21.80
CA PRO A 40 -14.31 -26.09 -21.37
C PRO A 40 -13.20 -25.07 -21.20
N ILE A 41 -13.17 -24.03 -22.02
CA ILE A 41 -12.36 -22.84 -21.75
C ILE A 41 -12.96 -22.29 -20.46
N ALA A 42 -12.33 -22.58 -19.33
CA ALA A 42 -12.73 -22.00 -18.06
C ALA A 42 -12.66 -20.48 -18.25
N ALA A 43 -13.81 -19.81 -18.17
CA ALA A 43 -13.87 -18.36 -18.25
C ALA A 43 -12.94 -17.82 -17.15
N GLN A 44 -12.01 -16.94 -17.53
CA GLN A 44 -11.13 -16.31 -16.55
C GLN A 44 -11.99 -15.56 -15.54
N PRO A 45 -11.70 -15.68 -14.23
CA PRO A 45 -12.44 -14.95 -13.22
C PRO A 45 -12.33 -13.45 -13.46
N VAL A 46 -13.44 -12.74 -13.37
CA VAL A 46 -13.55 -11.30 -13.55
C VAL A 46 -13.92 -10.67 -12.24
N LEU A 47 -13.39 -9.48 -11.95
CA LEU A 47 -13.72 -8.74 -10.73
C LEU A 47 -15.24 -8.55 -10.58
N PRO A 48 -15.79 -8.73 -9.38
CA PRO A 48 -17.21 -8.55 -9.10
C PRO A 48 -17.70 -7.14 -9.41
N LYS A 49 -19.01 -6.99 -9.65
CA LYS A 49 -19.66 -5.69 -9.91
C LYS A 49 -19.64 -4.75 -8.71
N ASN A 50 -19.54 -5.28 -7.50
CA ASN A 50 -19.47 -4.53 -6.25
C ASN A 50 -18.19 -4.92 -5.52
N ILE A 51 -17.37 -3.94 -5.20
CA ILE A 51 -16.08 -4.10 -4.53
C ILE A 51 -16.06 -3.21 -3.29
N THR A 52 -15.62 -3.77 -2.18
CA THR A 52 -15.37 -3.04 -0.94
C THR A 52 -13.86 -2.91 -0.72
N LEU A 53 -13.39 -1.70 -0.52
CA LEU A 53 -12.07 -1.40 0.03
C LEU A 53 -12.23 -1.21 1.54
N LEU A 54 -11.84 -2.20 2.31
CA LEU A 54 -11.88 -2.11 3.78
C LEU A 54 -10.65 -1.38 4.28
N VAL A 55 -10.89 -0.32 5.04
CA VAL A 55 -9.87 0.51 5.70
C VAL A 55 -9.95 0.25 7.21
N PRO A 56 -8.90 -0.31 7.84
CA PRO A 56 -8.94 -0.65 9.26
C PRO A 56 -8.67 0.54 10.19
N GLN A 57 -8.62 1.77 9.67
CA GLN A 57 -8.44 3.01 10.43
C GLN A 57 -9.69 3.91 10.36
N ASN A 58 -9.69 4.94 11.21
CA ASN A 58 -10.78 5.91 11.27
C ASN A 58 -10.94 6.68 9.95
N ALA A 59 -12.19 7.00 9.61
CA ALA A 59 -12.50 7.87 8.49
C ALA A 59 -11.80 9.24 8.66
N GLY A 60 -11.35 9.83 7.54
CA GLY A 60 -10.62 11.09 7.49
C GLY A 60 -9.12 10.98 7.83
N GLY A 61 -8.63 9.82 8.24
CA GLY A 61 -7.19 9.56 8.36
C GLY A 61 -6.51 9.43 6.99
N SER A 62 -5.17 9.54 6.94
CA SER A 62 -4.42 9.48 5.68
C SER A 62 -4.73 8.22 4.86
N ASN A 63 -4.86 7.05 5.51
CA ASN A 63 -5.21 5.81 4.84
C ASN A 63 -6.60 5.86 4.19
N ASP A 64 -7.60 6.38 4.92
CA ASP A 64 -8.97 6.54 4.41
C ASP A 64 -9.03 7.52 3.22
N VAL A 65 -8.32 8.64 3.31
CA VAL A 65 -8.22 9.62 2.22
C VAL A 65 -7.64 8.99 0.96
N MET A 66 -6.58 8.21 1.08
CA MET A 66 -5.94 7.51 -0.04
C MET A 66 -6.86 6.42 -0.61
N ALA A 67 -7.52 5.64 0.25
CA ALA A 67 -8.48 4.62 -0.17
C ALA A 67 -9.67 5.22 -0.93
N ARG A 68 -10.22 6.35 -0.47
CA ARG A 68 -11.32 7.07 -1.17
C ARG A 68 -10.86 7.66 -2.50
N ALA A 69 -9.63 8.16 -2.59
CA ALA A 69 -9.08 8.65 -3.85
C ALA A 69 -8.97 7.55 -4.90
N VAL A 70 -8.57 6.34 -4.48
CA VAL A 70 -8.54 5.14 -5.32
C VAL A 70 -9.98 4.70 -5.67
N ALA A 71 -10.87 4.57 -4.67
CA ALA A 71 -12.25 4.14 -4.86
C ALA A 71 -13.02 5.02 -5.84
N ALA A 72 -12.80 6.33 -5.82
CA ALA A 72 -13.47 7.27 -6.72
C ALA A 72 -13.05 7.11 -8.19
N ARG A 73 -11.90 6.53 -8.46
CA ARG A 73 -11.32 6.42 -9.81
C ARG A 73 -11.33 5.00 -10.39
N LEU A 74 -11.30 3.98 -9.54
CA LEU A 74 -11.31 2.57 -9.96
C LEU A 74 -12.49 2.20 -10.85
N PRO A 75 -13.74 2.65 -10.62
CA PRO A 75 -14.90 2.28 -11.43
C PRO A 75 -14.70 2.47 -12.92
N ALA A 76 -14.02 3.52 -13.34
CA ALA A 76 -13.74 3.82 -14.75
C ALA A 76 -12.78 2.80 -15.39
N LEU A 77 -11.96 2.11 -14.60
CA LEU A 77 -10.95 1.16 -15.08
C LEU A 77 -11.42 -0.28 -15.04
N ILE A 78 -12.26 -0.62 -14.05
CA ILE A 78 -12.65 -2.02 -13.81
C ILE A 78 -14.13 -2.31 -14.08
N GLY A 79 -14.94 -1.28 -14.34
CA GLY A 79 -16.38 -1.41 -14.62
C GLY A 79 -17.19 -1.95 -13.44
N ALA A 80 -16.73 -1.70 -12.21
CA ALA A 80 -17.38 -2.12 -10.97
C ALA A 80 -17.66 -0.93 -10.06
N SER A 81 -18.69 -1.03 -9.20
CA SER A 81 -18.91 -0.08 -8.11
C SER A 81 -17.89 -0.34 -7.00
N VAL A 82 -17.26 0.70 -6.49
CA VAL A 82 -16.25 0.61 -5.43
C VAL A 82 -16.64 1.49 -4.26
N VAL A 83 -16.73 0.89 -3.07
CA VAL A 83 -17.05 1.59 -1.82
C VAL A 83 -15.92 1.43 -0.80
N VAL A 84 -15.79 2.39 0.10
CA VAL A 84 -14.86 2.32 1.23
C VAL A 84 -15.64 2.02 2.50
N GLU A 85 -15.26 0.97 3.22
CA GLU A 85 -15.76 0.61 4.54
C GLU A 85 -14.65 0.82 5.59
N ASN A 86 -14.95 1.55 6.68
CA ASN A 86 -14.03 1.69 7.79
C ASN A 86 -14.40 0.71 8.90
N ARG A 87 -13.44 -0.17 9.29
CA ARG A 87 -13.61 -1.11 10.42
C ARG A 87 -12.44 -0.98 11.38
N THR A 88 -12.62 -0.13 12.37
CA THR A 88 -11.57 0.31 13.29
C THR A 88 -11.41 -0.59 14.51
N GLY A 89 -10.30 -0.45 15.22
CA GLY A 89 -10.03 -1.11 16.51
C GLY A 89 -8.61 -1.66 16.60
N ALA A 90 -8.02 -1.59 17.79
CA ALA A 90 -6.68 -2.10 18.11
C ALA A 90 -5.61 -1.73 17.05
N GLY A 91 -5.49 -0.43 16.71
CA GLY A 91 -4.51 0.03 15.72
C GLY A 91 -4.73 -0.50 14.29
N GLY A 92 -5.96 -0.94 13.95
CA GLY A 92 -6.30 -1.54 12.66
C GLY A 92 -6.34 -3.08 12.68
N ASN A 93 -5.99 -3.71 13.79
CA ASN A 93 -5.97 -5.17 13.88
C ASN A 93 -7.36 -5.79 13.65
N VAL A 94 -8.43 -5.18 14.20
CA VAL A 94 -9.80 -5.70 14.07
C VAL A 94 -10.23 -5.80 12.60
N GLY A 95 -10.05 -4.74 11.82
CA GLY A 95 -10.40 -4.74 10.40
C GLY A 95 -9.52 -5.67 9.56
N SER A 96 -8.22 -5.69 9.83
CA SER A 96 -7.26 -6.57 9.13
C SER A 96 -7.55 -8.04 9.42
N ALA A 97 -7.80 -8.41 10.69
CA ALA A 97 -8.17 -9.76 11.08
C ALA A 97 -9.49 -10.21 10.44
N TYR A 98 -10.48 -9.32 10.32
CA TYR A 98 -11.72 -9.61 9.61
C TYR A 98 -11.46 -9.97 8.14
N VAL A 99 -10.66 -9.18 7.42
CA VAL A 99 -10.32 -9.49 6.02
C VAL A 99 -9.57 -10.80 5.92
N ALA A 100 -8.60 -11.03 6.79
CA ALA A 100 -7.79 -12.24 6.83
C ALA A 100 -8.62 -13.51 7.03
N LYS A 101 -9.49 -13.51 8.04
CA LYS A 101 -10.19 -14.71 8.53
C LYS A 101 -11.56 -14.92 7.90
N SER A 102 -12.28 -13.83 7.61
CA SER A 102 -13.69 -13.86 7.18
C SER A 102 -13.93 -13.24 5.82
N GLY A 103 -12.91 -12.61 5.21
CA GLY A 103 -13.04 -11.99 3.90
C GLY A 103 -13.35 -12.99 2.80
N PRO A 104 -14.33 -12.69 1.91
CA PRO A 104 -14.63 -13.52 0.74
C PRO A 104 -13.41 -13.60 -0.18
N LYS A 105 -13.28 -14.72 -0.92
CA LYS A 105 -12.16 -15.00 -1.81
C LYS A 105 -12.47 -14.73 -3.29
N ASP A 106 -13.63 -14.15 -3.55
CA ASP A 106 -14.17 -13.87 -4.89
C ASP A 106 -13.71 -12.53 -5.48
N GLY A 107 -12.88 -11.76 -4.77
CA GLY A 107 -12.41 -10.45 -5.19
C GLY A 107 -13.36 -9.29 -4.87
N SER A 108 -14.41 -9.52 -4.08
CA SER A 108 -15.34 -8.47 -3.65
C SER A 108 -14.84 -7.63 -2.47
N LEU A 109 -13.84 -8.13 -1.71
CA LEU A 109 -13.27 -7.44 -0.55
C LEU A 109 -11.75 -7.35 -0.64
N TRP A 110 -11.22 -6.14 -0.47
CA TRP A 110 -9.79 -5.81 -0.46
C TRP A 110 -9.46 -5.01 0.78
N LEU A 111 -8.29 -5.27 1.36
CA LEU A 111 -7.77 -4.50 2.49
C LEU A 111 -6.92 -3.34 1.96
N VAL A 112 -7.26 -2.11 2.34
CA VAL A 112 -6.38 -0.95 2.15
C VAL A 112 -5.82 -0.57 3.51
N THR A 113 -4.54 -0.80 3.71
CA THR A 113 -3.90 -0.70 5.02
C THR A 113 -2.55 0.02 4.95
N ILE A 114 -1.93 0.20 6.11
CA ILE A 114 -0.68 0.92 6.31
C ILE A 114 0.36 0.02 6.98
N ASN A 115 1.63 0.40 6.84
CA ASN A 115 2.74 -0.32 7.48
C ASN A 115 2.62 -0.40 9.01
N SER A 116 2.03 0.59 9.68
CA SER A 116 1.84 0.49 11.12
C SER A 116 1.05 -0.77 11.49
N THR A 117 -0.02 -1.08 10.77
CA THR A 117 -0.82 -2.27 11.01
C THR A 117 -0.13 -3.54 10.56
N GLN A 118 0.54 -3.52 9.39
CA GLN A 118 1.15 -4.72 8.81
C GLN A 118 2.52 -5.06 9.41
N ALA A 119 3.29 -4.06 9.84
CA ALA A 119 4.69 -4.29 10.23
C ALA A 119 5.02 -3.89 11.66
N ILE A 120 4.31 -2.91 12.26
CA ILE A 120 4.57 -2.46 13.63
C ILE A 120 3.72 -3.25 14.63
N ASN A 121 2.43 -3.38 14.38
CA ASN A 121 1.51 -4.05 15.31
C ASN A 121 1.92 -5.48 15.67
N PRO A 122 2.52 -6.31 14.78
CA PRO A 122 3.04 -7.62 15.17
C PRO A 122 4.07 -7.61 16.31
N ALA A 123 4.79 -6.49 16.48
CA ALA A 123 5.75 -6.34 17.58
C ALA A 123 5.14 -5.70 18.83
N LEU A 124 4.04 -4.95 18.69
CA LEU A 124 3.41 -4.20 19.79
C LEU A 124 2.33 -4.99 20.51
N TYR A 125 1.54 -5.76 19.77
CA TYR A 125 0.40 -6.49 20.31
C TYR A 125 0.76 -7.95 20.53
N LYS A 126 0.36 -8.52 21.66
CA LYS A 126 0.52 -9.97 21.92
C LYS A 126 -0.20 -10.84 20.88
N ASN A 127 -1.33 -10.34 20.35
CA ASN A 127 -2.09 -11.00 19.33
C ASN A 127 -2.77 -9.97 18.41
N THR A 128 -2.36 -9.94 17.15
CA THR A 128 -2.97 -9.10 16.12
C THR A 128 -4.26 -9.69 15.55
N GLY A 129 -4.49 -11.00 15.74
CA GLY A 129 -5.58 -11.76 15.12
C GLY A 129 -5.32 -12.14 13.65
N PHE A 130 -4.18 -11.76 13.08
CA PHE A 130 -3.77 -12.11 11.71
C PHE A 130 -2.25 -12.21 11.60
N ASP A 131 -1.79 -12.89 10.55
CA ASP A 131 -0.39 -12.94 10.13
C ASP A 131 -0.21 -12.06 8.89
N PRO A 132 0.58 -10.97 8.96
CA PRO A 132 0.76 -10.04 7.84
C PRO A 132 1.41 -10.66 6.59
N ILE A 133 2.12 -11.78 6.76
CA ILE A 133 2.84 -12.46 5.68
C ILE A 133 2.04 -13.60 5.07
N ASN A 134 1.31 -14.37 5.91
CA ASN A 134 0.69 -15.60 5.48
C ASN A 134 -0.82 -15.49 5.23
N ASP A 135 -1.50 -14.50 5.80
CA ASP A 135 -2.96 -14.33 5.67
C ASP A 135 -3.38 -13.44 4.49
N PHE A 136 -2.42 -12.79 3.82
CA PHE A 136 -2.70 -11.85 2.72
C PHE A 136 -1.87 -12.13 1.47
N GLU A 137 -2.41 -11.68 0.33
CA GLU A 137 -1.68 -11.53 -0.92
C GLU A 137 -1.47 -10.03 -1.18
N PRO A 138 -0.22 -9.56 -1.29
CA PRO A 138 0.04 -8.17 -1.65
C PRO A 138 -0.39 -7.89 -3.08
N VAL A 139 -1.00 -6.73 -3.31
CA VAL A 139 -1.49 -6.32 -4.64
C VAL A 139 -0.62 -5.20 -5.21
N ALA A 140 -0.61 -4.05 -4.56
CA ALA A 140 0.21 -2.90 -4.93
C ALA A 140 0.28 -1.91 -3.76
N ALA A 141 1.40 -1.22 -3.62
CA ALA A 141 1.43 0.01 -2.85
C ALA A 141 0.64 1.10 -3.57
N ILE A 142 0.13 2.08 -2.84
CA ILE A 142 -0.63 3.21 -3.40
C ILE A 142 0.18 4.49 -3.26
N ALA A 143 0.59 4.79 -2.04
CA ALA A 143 1.17 6.07 -1.68
C ALA A 143 2.17 5.95 -0.55
N LEU A 144 3.11 6.87 -0.54
CA LEU A 144 4.01 7.15 0.55
C LEU A 144 3.56 8.46 1.21
N VAL A 145 3.28 8.39 2.51
CA VAL A 145 2.85 9.54 3.31
C VAL A 145 3.98 9.89 4.28
N GLN A 146 4.51 11.06 4.11
CA GLN A 146 5.64 11.53 4.90
C GLN A 146 5.17 12.06 6.25
N HIS A 147 6.03 11.93 7.27
CA HIS A 147 5.82 12.53 8.57
C HIS A 147 6.71 13.76 8.73
N VAL A 148 6.23 14.68 9.55
CA VAL A 148 6.92 15.93 9.89
C VAL A 148 6.93 16.12 11.41
N ILE A 149 8.05 16.57 11.94
CA ILE A 149 8.18 17.02 13.32
C ILE A 149 7.83 18.49 13.36
N VAL A 150 6.81 18.83 14.11
CA VAL A 150 6.29 20.20 14.22
C VAL A 150 6.31 20.71 15.65
N VAL A 151 6.31 22.02 15.76
CA VAL A 151 6.33 22.76 17.04
C VAL A 151 5.50 24.03 16.91
N SER A 152 4.98 24.54 18.05
CA SER A 152 4.41 25.89 18.08
C SER A 152 5.46 26.94 17.68
N PRO A 153 5.12 27.97 16.90
CA PRO A 153 6.02 29.07 16.60
C PRO A 153 6.53 29.82 17.84
N LYS A 154 5.82 29.71 18.96
CA LYS A 154 6.20 30.29 20.25
C LYS A 154 7.43 29.61 20.90
N GLN A 155 7.78 28.40 20.46
CA GLN A 155 8.96 27.70 20.94
C GLN A 155 10.23 28.23 20.28
N ALA A 156 11.25 28.48 21.10
CA ALA A 156 12.54 29.01 20.66
C ALA A 156 13.46 27.92 20.10
N VAL A 157 12.96 27.13 19.14
CA VAL A 157 13.70 26.09 18.41
C VAL A 157 13.49 26.28 16.90
N ASN A 158 14.53 26.10 16.10
CA ASN A 158 14.48 26.32 14.67
C ASN A 158 14.74 25.04 13.85
N ASN A 159 15.30 24.03 14.48
CA ASN A 159 15.66 22.76 13.84
C ASN A 159 15.64 21.64 14.88
N LEU A 160 15.87 20.41 14.42
CA LEU A 160 15.83 19.22 15.27
C LEU A 160 17.02 19.17 16.25
N SER A 161 18.17 19.75 15.89
CA SER A 161 19.34 19.83 16.78
C SER A 161 19.05 20.70 18.01
N ASP A 162 18.28 21.78 17.86
CA ASP A 162 17.85 22.61 18.97
C ASP A 162 16.97 21.82 19.96
N VAL A 163 16.07 20.97 19.43
CA VAL A 163 15.24 20.08 20.26
C VAL A 163 16.09 19.14 21.09
N VAL A 164 17.09 18.51 20.47
CA VAL A 164 18.02 17.60 21.13
C VAL A 164 18.83 18.33 22.19
N ALA A 165 19.35 19.52 21.89
CA ALA A 165 20.11 20.33 22.83
C ALA A 165 19.28 20.74 24.06
N LEU A 166 18.03 21.17 23.86
CA LEU A 166 17.12 21.52 24.96
C LEU A 166 16.78 20.29 25.81
N ALA A 167 16.50 19.14 25.19
CA ALA A 167 16.17 17.92 25.91
C ALA A 167 17.36 17.37 26.73
N ARG A 168 18.61 17.57 26.26
CA ARG A 168 19.81 17.24 27.02
C ARG A 168 20.05 18.15 28.20
N ARG A 169 19.79 19.46 28.03
CA ARG A 169 19.96 20.46 29.10
C ARG A 169 18.96 20.28 30.22
N ASP A 170 17.70 20.01 29.86
CA ASP A 170 16.58 19.94 30.79
C ASP A 170 15.81 18.60 30.62
N PRO A 171 16.34 17.44 31.09
CA PRO A 171 15.75 16.11 30.84
C PRO A 171 14.32 16.00 31.41
N GLY A 172 13.37 15.54 30.61
CA GLY A 172 11.97 15.32 30.99
C GLY A 172 11.10 16.59 31.06
N LYS A 173 11.67 17.78 30.89
CA LYS A 173 10.95 19.05 30.92
C LYS A 173 10.06 19.26 29.70
N TYR A 174 10.50 18.80 28.55
CA TYR A 174 9.80 18.96 27.29
C TYR A 174 8.97 17.71 26.96
N SER A 175 7.81 17.93 26.36
CA SER A 175 6.87 16.87 25.99
C SER A 175 6.66 16.76 24.49
N TYR A 176 6.25 15.60 24.04
CA TYR A 176 5.78 15.39 22.67
C TYR A 176 4.44 14.67 22.65
N GLY A 177 3.58 15.08 21.71
CA GLY A 177 2.31 14.42 21.42
C GLY A 177 2.45 13.31 20.39
N SER A 178 1.58 12.33 20.47
CA SER A 178 1.38 11.32 19.43
C SER A 178 -0.09 11.05 19.19
N ALA A 179 -0.42 10.36 18.09
CA ALA A 179 -1.78 9.93 17.82
C ALA A 179 -2.27 8.77 18.73
N GLY A 180 -1.44 8.38 19.71
CA GLY A 180 -1.68 7.34 20.71
C GLY A 180 -0.48 6.41 20.88
N ASN A 181 -0.55 5.59 21.93
CA ASN A 181 0.47 4.59 22.20
C ASN A 181 0.66 3.64 21.02
N GLY A 182 1.91 3.32 20.71
CA GLY A 182 2.25 2.38 19.63
C GLY A 182 2.02 2.90 18.21
N THR A 183 1.56 4.14 18.04
CA THR A 183 1.43 4.73 16.72
C THR A 183 2.79 5.08 16.11
N PHE A 184 2.84 5.24 14.80
CA PHE A 184 4.06 5.60 14.08
C PHE A 184 4.70 6.90 14.62
N SER A 185 3.88 7.89 14.99
CA SER A 185 4.34 9.12 15.61
C SER A 185 5.00 8.91 16.98
N HIS A 186 4.50 7.97 17.78
CA HIS A 186 5.13 7.58 19.04
C HIS A 186 6.50 6.95 18.80
N LEU A 187 6.56 5.95 17.91
CA LEU A 187 7.78 5.22 17.58
C LEU A 187 8.90 6.13 17.07
N LEU A 188 8.60 7.09 16.20
CA LEU A 188 9.60 8.02 15.67
C LEU A 188 10.24 8.88 16.78
N MET A 189 9.45 9.32 17.76
CA MET A 189 10.00 10.07 18.87
C MET A 189 10.78 9.20 19.84
N GLU A 190 10.38 7.95 20.06
CA GLU A 190 11.18 7.02 20.86
C GLU A 190 12.52 6.66 20.16
N MET A 191 12.52 6.54 18.83
CA MET A 191 13.77 6.42 18.06
C MET A 191 14.68 7.64 18.28
N LEU A 192 14.13 8.86 18.22
CA LEU A 192 14.89 10.08 18.49
C LEU A 192 15.45 10.07 19.90
N LYS A 193 14.62 9.83 20.91
CA LYS A 193 15.01 9.79 22.33
C LYS A 193 16.17 8.82 22.54
N LYS A 194 16.04 7.60 22.01
CA LYS A 194 17.05 6.55 22.17
C LYS A 194 18.35 6.89 21.42
N SER A 195 18.27 7.28 20.15
CA SER A 195 19.46 7.57 19.33
C SER A 195 20.27 8.74 19.88
N GLN A 196 19.60 9.70 20.52
CA GLN A 196 20.26 10.90 21.05
C GLN A 196 20.51 10.85 22.56
N GLY A 197 20.06 9.80 23.27
CA GLY A 197 20.19 9.68 24.71
C GLY A 197 19.46 10.82 25.47
N VAL A 198 18.30 11.26 24.99
CA VAL A 198 17.53 12.36 25.56
C VAL A 198 16.21 11.89 26.16
N ASN A 199 15.69 12.64 27.13
CA ASN A 199 14.41 12.38 27.75
C ASN A 199 13.38 13.45 27.38
N LEU A 200 12.28 12.99 26.72
CA LEU A 200 11.09 13.76 26.39
C LEU A 200 9.87 13.03 26.93
N THR A 201 8.95 13.76 27.57
CA THR A 201 7.73 13.18 28.14
C THR A 201 6.71 12.90 27.03
N HIS A 202 6.25 11.66 26.91
CA HIS A 202 5.22 11.28 25.94
C HIS A 202 3.82 11.62 26.44
N ILE A 203 3.01 12.27 25.60
CA ILE A 203 1.58 12.57 25.84
C ILE A 203 0.77 11.88 24.74
N PRO A 204 0.15 10.72 25.01
CA PRO A 204 -0.67 10.01 24.04
C PRO A 204 -2.05 10.64 23.90
N TYR A 205 -2.49 10.85 22.64
CA TYR A 205 -3.83 11.33 22.31
C TYR A 205 -4.67 10.26 21.63
N LYS A 206 -5.99 10.44 21.59
CA LYS A 206 -6.92 9.61 20.82
C LYS A 206 -7.00 10.09 19.36
N GLY A 207 -5.84 10.13 18.67
CA GLY A 207 -5.72 10.61 17.30
C GLY A 207 -4.96 11.93 17.17
N VAL A 208 -4.76 12.37 15.93
CA VAL A 208 -3.90 13.52 15.60
C VAL A 208 -4.55 14.86 15.93
N ALA A 209 -5.87 15.02 15.74
CA ALA A 209 -6.54 16.30 15.88
C ALA A 209 -6.39 16.95 17.29
N PRO A 210 -6.66 16.24 18.39
CA PRO A 210 -6.43 16.82 19.73
C PRO A 210 -4.95 17.10 20.01
N ALA A 211 -4.02 16.27 19.49
CA ALA A 211 -2.59 16.53 19.63
C ALA A 211 -2.16 17.82 18.91
N LEU A 212 -2.67 18.07 17.71
CA LEU A 212 -2.42 19.31 16.95
C LEU A 212 -2.90 20.54 17.74
N THR A 213 -4.10 20.48 18.29
CA THR A 213 -4.65 21.58 19.11
C THR A 213 -3.72 21.94 20.27
N ASP A 214 -3.21 20.95 20.97
CA ASP A 214 -2.35 21.16 22.13
C ASP A 214 -0.94 21.65 21.75
N VAL A 215 -0.40 21.25 20.63
CA VAL A 215 0.87 21.79 20.15
C VAL A 215 0.71 23.23 19.66
N ILE A 216 -0.37 23.55 18.95
CA ILE A 216 -0.66 24.92 18.48
C ILE A 216 -0.81 25.86 19.68
N SER A 217 -1.52 25.44 20.73
CA SER A 217 -1.69 26.24 21.96
C SER A 217 -0.41 26.34 22.78
N GLY A 218 0.52 25.40 22.64
CA GLY A 218 1.79 25.32 23.38
C GLY A 218 1.70 24.46 24.64
N ASN A 219 0.60 23.74 24.89
CA ASN A 219 0.45 22.80 26.01
C ASN A 219 1.39 21.59 25.87
N VAL A 220 1.70 21.19 24.63
CA VAL A 220 2.70 20.17 24.29
C VAL A 220 3.74 20.82 23.38
N ASN A 221 5.02 20.48 23.57
CA ASN A 221 6.10 21.14 22.86
C ASN A 221 6.24 20.68 21.41
N TYR A 222 6.21 19.38 21.17
CA TYR A 222 6.50 18.78 19.87
C TYR A 222 5.41 17.79 19.47
N LEU A 223 5.24 17.61 18.16
CA LEU A 223 4.37 16.56 17.60
C LEU A 223 5.05 15.97 16.36
N VAL A 224 5.01 14.66 16.25
CA VAL A 224 5.23 13.98 14.96
C VAL A 224 3.87 13.60 14.38
N SER A 225 3.61 14.02 13.16
CA SER A 225 2.40 13.66 12.46
C SER A 225 2.63 13.62 10.95
N THR A 226 1.63 13.17 10.20
CA THR A 226 1.71 13.16 8.74
C THR A 226 1.73 14.58 8.18
N VAL A 227 2.47 14.78 7.10
CA VAL A 227 2.51 16.07 6.38
C VAL A 227 1.09 16.55 6.04
N PRO A 228 0.17 15.71 5.49
CA PRO A 228 -1.21 16.13 5.22
C PRO A 228 -1.92 16.76 6.42
N ALA A 229 -1.77 16.16 7.59
CA ALA A 229 -2.43 16.64 8.80
C ALA A 229 -1.86 17.97 9.31
N CYS A 230 -0.56 18.21 9.12
CA CYS A 230 0.12 19.43 9.60
C CYS A 230 0.13 20.57 8.59
N LEU A 231 0.04 20.27 7.29
CA LEU A 231 0.27 21.21 6.20
C LEU A 231 -0.60 22.48 6.25
N PRO A 232 -1.91 22.41 6.53
CA PRO A 232 -2.74 23.61 6.65
C PRO A 232 -2.24 24.56 7.76
N PHE A 233 -1.82 24.00 8.90
CA PHE A 233 -1.34 24.75 10.05
C PHE A 233 0.09 25.28 9.85
N ILE A 234 0.92 24.60 9.09
CA ILE A 234 2.25 25.08 8.69
C ILE A 234 2.10 26.27 7.72
N LYS A 235 1.23 26.13 6.70
CA LYS A 235 0.96 27.19 5.72
C LYS A 235 0.34 28.44 6.35
N SER A 236 -0.49 28.29 7.37
CA SER A 236 -1.09 29.41 8.11
C SER A 236 -0.16 30.00 9.20
N GLY A 237 1.03 29.44 9.39
CA GLY A 237 1.98 29.90 10.41
C GLY A 237 1.61 29.52 11.83
N GLN A 238 0.60 28.67 12.06
CA GLN A 238 0.22 28.18 13.38
C GLN A 238 1.15 27.08 13.89
N LEU A 239 1.85 26.39 13.00
CA LEU A 239 2.91 25.43 13.32
C LEU A 239 4.18 25.77 12.53
N LYS A 240 5.32 25.46 13.14
CA LYS A 240 6.63 25.47 12.48
C LYS A 240 7.08 24.04 12.26
N ALA A 241 7.44 23.70 11.03
CA ALA A 241 8.04 22.42 10.67
C ALA A 241 9.54 22.44 11.00
N LEU A 242 10.04 21.45 11.70
CA LEU A 242 11.45 21.31 12.07
C LEU A 242 12.22 20.37 11.16
N ALA A 243 11.61 19.22 10.85
CA ALA A 243 12.22 18.20 9.97
C ALA A 243 11.16 17.24 9.44
N VAL A 244 11.37 16.70 8.24
CA VAL A 244 10.62 15.56 7.71
C VAL A 244 11.40 14.27 7.95
N THR A 245 10.68 13.17 8.26
CA THR A 245 11.31 11.89 8.64
C THR A 245 11.52 10.93 7.46
N SER A 246 11.28 11.41 6.26
CA SER A 246 11.48 10.66 5.01
C SER A 246 12.94 10.66 4.56
N MET A 247 13.28 9.73 3.63
CA MET A 247 14.56 9.72 2.94
C MET A 247 14.69 10.82 1.89
N GLN A 248 13.57 11.40 1.45
CA GLN A 248 13.51 12.49 0.47
C GLN A 248 12.70 13.65 1.02
N ARG A 249 12.98 14.86 0.54
CA ARG A 249 12.21 16.04 0.92
C ARG A 249 10.73 15.88 0.55
N ALA A 250 9.87 16.43 1.40
CA ALA A 250 8.44 16.43 1.13
C ALA A 250 8.14 17.45 0.01
N PRO A 251 7.49 17.08 -1.10
CA PRO A 251 7.16 18.03 -2.17
C PRO A 251 6.34 19.23 -1.69
N ALA A 252 5.47 19.01 -0.69
CA ALA A 252 4.65 20.06 -0.08
C ALA A 252 5.41 20.95 0.91
N LEU A 253 6.64 20.57 1.32
CA LEU A 253 7.50 21.25 2.29
C LEU A 253 8.97 21.22 1.81
N PRO A 254 9.30 21.79 0.64
CA PRO A 254 10.62 21.63 -0.01
C PRO A 254 11.78 22.21 0.80
N ASP A 255 11.52 23.22 1.62
CA ASP A 255 12.53 23.90 2.44
C ASP A 255 12.76 23.25 3.80
N VAL A 256 11.91 22.29 4.21
CA VAL A 256 12.04 21.61 5.49
C VAL A 256 13.14 20.55 5.40
N PRO A 257 14.15 20.56 6.30
CA PRO A 257 15.26 19.62 6.26
C PRO A 257 14.82 18.18 6.59
N LEU A 258 15.67 17.23 6.23
CA LEU A 258 15.47 15.82 6.56
C LEU A 258 15.90 15.56 8.02
N ALA A 259 15.13 14.76 8.74
CA ALA A 259 15.44 14.44 10.15
C ALA A 259 16.75 13.67 10.28
N HIS A 260 17.07 12.79 9.32
CA HIS A 260 18.29 11.98 9.34
C HIS A 260 19.57 12.80 9.09
N ASP A 261 19.47 14.02 8.52
CA ASP A 261 20.62 14.91 8.39
C ASP A 261 21.14 15.37 9.77
N SER A 262 20.21 15.57 10.74
CA SER A 262 20.54 15.97 12.10
C SER A 262 20.62 14.81 13.08
N VAL A 263 19.83 13.76 12.87
CA VAL A 263 19.74 12.56 13.69
C VAL A 263 19.86 11.33 12.80
N PRO A 264 21.09 10.82 12.59
CA PRO A 264 21.32 9.65 11.74
C PRO A 264 20.42 8.47 12.12
N GLY A 265 19.77 7.88 11.12
CA GLY A 265 18.85 6.76 11.29
C GLY A 265 17.42 7.14 11.69
N LEU A 266 17.10 8.41 11.97
CA LEU A 266 15.72 8.84 12.22
C LEU A 266 14.97 8.95 10.89
N VAL A 267 14.58 7.77 10.39
CA VAL A 267 13.85 7.61 9.14
C VAL A 267 12.61 6.77 9.37
N GLY A 268 11.48 7.29 8.92
CA GLY A 268 10.22 6.58 8.92
C GLY A 268 9.18 7.25 8.03
N GLU A 269 8.59 6.44 7.17
CA GLU A 269 7.58 6.83 6.21
C GLU A 269 6.39 5.90 6.34
N LEU A 270 5.19 6.44 6.19
CA LEU A 270 3.99 5.63 6.20
C LEU A 270 3.63 5.28 4.75
N TRP A 271 3.60 3.99 4.42
CA TRP A 271 3.06 3.58 3.14
C TRP A 271 1.63 3.06 3.29
N VAL A 272 0.85 3.28 2.23
CA VAL A 272 -0.52 2.78 2.06
C VAL A 272 -0.50 1.77 0.93
N ALA A 273 -1.12 0.60 1.13
CA ALA A 273 -1.13 -0.46 0.14
C ALA A 273 -2.43 -1.25 0.14
N VAL A 274 -2.69 -1.91 -1.00
CA VAL A 274 -3.81 -2.84 -1.21
C VAL A 274 -3.33 -4.26 -1.02
N TYR A 275 -4.10 -5.03 -0.28
CA TYR A 275 -3.92 -6.46 -0.08
C TYR A 275 -5.23 -7.21 -0.38
N ALA A 276 -5.12 -8.41 -0.90
CA ALA A 276 -6.22 -9.37 -0.95
C ALA A 276 -6.13 -10.34 0.25
N PRO A 277 -7.24 -10.88 0.75
CA PRO A 277 -7.18 -12.02 1.66
C PRO A 277 -6.56 -13.24 0.94
N LYS A 278 -5.81 -14.06 1.68
CA LYS A 278 -5.20 -15.28 1.14
C LYS A 278 -6.23 -16.18 0.46
N GLY A 279 -5.91 -16.66 -0.75
CA GLY A 279 -6.77 -17.56 -1.52
C GLY A 279 -7.68 -16.88 -2.56
N VAL A 280 -7.59 -15.58 -2.74
CA VAL A 280 -8.18 -14.90 -3.92
C VAL A 280 -7.43 -15.36 -5.18
N ALA A 281 -8.16 -15.61 -6.27
CA ALA A 281 -7.58 -16.05 -7.53
C ALA A 281 -6.55 -15.04 -8.07
N ARG A 282 -5.42 -15.56 -8.56
CA ARG A 282 -4.31 -14.74 -9.05
C ARG A 282 -4.72 -13.76 -10.15
N GLU A 283 -5.66 -14.18 -10.99
CA GLU A 283 -6.19 -13.38 -12.10
C GLU A 283 -6.94 -12.15 -11.60
N LEU A 284 -7.68 -12.26 -10.48
CA LEU A 284 -8.37 -11.13 -9.85
C LEU A 284 -7.37 -10.17 -9.19
N ILE A 285 -6.35 -10.71 -8.53
CA ILE A 285 -5.25 -9.93 -7.95
C ILE A 285 -4.56 -9.11 -9.04
N GLU A 286 -4.26 -9.73 -10.18
CA GLU A 286 -3.59 -9.07 -11.29
C GLU A 286 -4.46 -7.99 -11.95
N GLN A 287 -5.78 -8.21 -12.07
CA GLN A 287 -6.73 -7.19 -12.56
C GLN A 287 -6.75 -5.98 -11.63
N MET A 288 -6.84 -6.19 -10.31
CA MET A 288 -6.81 -5.10 -9.33
C MET A 288 -5.45 -4.38 -9.34
N ARG A 289 -4.34 -5.14 -9.38
CA ARG A 289 -2.99 -4.58 -9.49
C ARG A 289 -2.84 -3.67 -10.71
N LYS A 290 -3.27 -4.16 -11.88
CA LYS A 290 -3.23 -3.38 -13.13
C LYS A 290 -4.05 -2.09 -13.01
N ALA A 291 -5.23 -2.16 -12.42
CA ALA A 291 -6.07 -0.98 -12.22
C ALA A 291 -5.40 0.05 -11.30
N VAL A 292 -4.87 -0.38 -10.15
CA VAL A 292 -4.16 0.50 -9.22
C VAL A 292 -2.93 1.13 -9.88
N THR A 293 -2.10 0.35 -10.59
CA THR A 293 -0.90 0.88 -11.26
C THR A 293 -1.26 1.83 -12.41
N THR A 294 -2.38 1.59 -13.11
CA THR A 294 -2.89 2.52 -14.13
C THR A 294 -3.32 3.86 -13.50
N LEU A 295 -3.99 3.82 -12.35
CA LEU A 295 -4.33 5.05 -11.61
C LEU A 295 -3.10 5.83 -11.19
N GLN A 296 -2.07 5.15 -10.70
CA GLN A 296 -0.82 5.77 -10.26
C GLN A 296 -0.04 6.45 -11.39
N ALA A 297 -0.27 6.06 -12.64
CA ALA A 297 0.33 6.67 -13.81
C ALA A 297 -0.43 7.92 -14.31
N GLN A 298 -1.61 8.20 -13.75
CA GLN A 298 -2.41 9.36 -14.13
C GLN A 298 -1.91 10.63 -13.41
N PRO A 299 -1.68 11.74 -14.12
CA PRO A 299 -1.26 13.01 -13.53
C PRO A 299 -2.21 13.51 -12.44
N GLU A 300 -3.50 13.25 -12.58
CA GLU A 300 -4.53 13.62 -11.60
C GLU A 300 -4.34 12.92 -10.25
N MET A 301 -3.88 11.68 -10.26
CA MET A 301 -3.59 10.94 -9.03
C MET A 301 -2.32 11.46 -8.38
N GLU A 302 -1.28 11.73 -9.17
CA GLU A 302 -0.02 12.30 -8.70
C GLU A 302 -0.23 13.70 -8.08
N ASN A 303 -0.97 14.57 -8.78
CA ASN A 303 -1.35 15.89 -8.29
C ASN A 303 -2.18 15.84 -7.01
N PHE A 304 -3.15 14.90 -6.95
CA PHE A 304 -3.95 14.68 -5.74
C PHE A 304 -3.05 14.30 -4.56
N LEU A 305 -2.16 13.32 -4.73
CA LEU A 305 -1.26 12.87 -3.66
C LEU A 305 -0.32 14.00 -3.22
N ALA A 306 0.27 14.74 -4.16
CA ALA A 306 1.13 15.87 -3.87
C ALA A 306 0.40 16.97 -3.07
N ALA A 307 -0.86 17.29 -3.44
CA ALA A 307 -1.69 18.25 -2.72
C ALA A 307 -1.99 17.78 -1.27
N GLN A 308 -2.03 16.47 -1.05
CA GLN A 308 -2.15 15.85 0.26
C GLN A 308 -0.80 15.71 1.00
N GLY A 309 0.32 16.20 0.44
CA GLY A 309 1.65 16.01 1.04
C GLY A 309 2.10 14.55 1.05
N ALA A 310 1.68 13.80 0.06
CA ALA A 310 2.05 12.41 -0.17
C ALA A 310 2.67 12.27 -1.57
N SER A 311 3.30 11.15 -1.84
CA SER A 311 3.83 10.79 -3.16
C SER A 311 3.35 9.42 -3.61
N VAL A 312 3.38 9.17 -4.92
CA VAL A 312 3.10 7.84 -5.45
C VAL A 312 4.19 6.87 -5.01
N LEU A 313 3.79 5.71 -4.48
CA LEU A 313 4.69 4.60 -4.20
C LEU A 313 4.38 3.46 -5.18
N ARG A 314 5.31 3.22 -6.11
CA ARG A 314 5.19 2.17 -7.13
C ARG A 314 5.92 0.92 -6.66
N ALA A 315 5.25 0.10 -5.86
CA ALA A 315 5.74 -1.21 -5.44
C ALA A 315 4.72 -2.29 -5.80
N GLY A 316 5.18 -3.27 -6.55
CA GLY A 316 4.39 -4.45 -6.92
C GLY A 316 4.35 -5.50 -5.81
N PRO A 317 3.68 -6.65 -6.04
CA PRO A 317 3.49 -7.67 -5.00
C PRO A 317 4.77 -8.14 -4.31
N ALA A 318 5.81 -8.47 -5.09
CA ALA A 318 7.07 -8.99 -4.54
C ALA A 318 7.81 -7.91 -3.72
N GLU A 319 7.86 -6.68 -4.23
CA GLU A 319 8.50 -5.55 -3.57
C GLU A 319 7.75 -5.15 -2.29
N LEU A 320 6.40 -5.08 -2.35
CA LEU A 320 5.57 -4.80 -1.19
C LEU A 320 5.72 -5.87 -0.09
N MET A 321 5.84 -7.14 -0.47
CA MET A 321 6.11 -8.22 0.48
C MET A 321 7.51 -8.09 1.11
N ALA A 322 8.53 -7.74 0.33
CA ALA A 322 9.88 -7.50 0.84
C ALA A 322 9.89 -6.33 1.82
N MET A 323 9.29 -5.19 1.45
CA MET A 323 9.13 -4.02 2.33
C MET A 323 8.43 -4.39 3.65
N THR A 324 7.36 -5.19 3.58
CA THR A 324 6.64 -5.63 4.79
C THR A 324 7.53 -6.46 5.72
N ARG A 325 8.30 -7.42 5.17
CA ARG A 325 9.24 -8.25 5.95
C ARG A 325 10.36 -7.44 6.60
N ASP A 326 10.96 -6.55 5.83
CA ASP A 326 12.06 -5.70 6.29
C ASP A 326 11.59 -4.76 7.41
N GLU A 327 10.40 -4.17 7.26
CA GLU A 327 9.82 -3.31 8.27
C GLU A 327 9.39 -4.07 9.53
N ILE A 328 8.86 -5.29 9.43
CA ILE A 328 8.57 -6.14 10.60
C ILE A 328 9.85 -6.31 11.43
N SER A 329 10.97 -6.64 10.79
CA SER A 329 12.26 -6.84 11.45
C SER A 329 12.78 -5.55 12.08
N LYS A 330 12.72 -4.44 11.33
CA LYS A 330 13.12 -3.10 11.79
C LYS A 330 12.32 -2.66 13.01
N TRP A 331 11.00 -2.71 12.91
CA TRP A 331 10.14 -2.20 13.97
C TRP A 331 10.10 -3.10 15.20
N ALA A 332 10.27 -4.42 15.04
CA ALA A 332 10.45 -5.33 16.17
C ALA A 332 11.67 -4.95 17.03
N ALA A 333 12.78 -4.55 16.40
CA ALA A 333 13.95 -4.05 17.12
C ALA A 333 13.64 -2.73 17.85
N VAL A 334 12.99 -1.77 17.19
CA VAL A 334 12.64 -0.47 17.79
C VAL A 334 11.69 -0.64 18.97
N VAL A 335 10.63 -1.46 18.83
CA VAL A 335 9.65 -1.73 19.90
C VAL A 335 10.33 -2.39 21.11
N ARG A 336 11.10 -3.47 20.87
CA ARG A 336 11.84 -4.15 21.95
C ARG A 336 12.76 -3.18 22.69
N ASP A 337 13.50 -2.39 21.93
CA ASP A 337 14.52 -1.50 22.46
C ASP A 337 13.97 -0.29 23.18
N SER A 338 12.74 0.15 22.85
CA SER A 338 12.05 1.24 23.55
C SER A 338 11.25 0.77 24.77
N GLY A 339 11.06 -0.55 24.93
CA GLY A 339 10.21 -1.12 25.98
C GLY A 339 8.72 -0.79 25.83
N MET A 340 8.29 -0.36 24.65
CA MET A 340 6.89 0.00 24.40
C MET A 340 5.99 -1.24 24.40
N THR A 341 4.82 -1.08 25.02
CA THR A 341 3.70 -2.03 24.94
C THR A 341 2.41 -1.23 24.76
N VAL A 342 1.38 -1.87 24.24
CA VAL A 342 0.03 -1.28 24.05
C VAL A 342 -1.04 -2.02 24.86
N ASP A 343 -0.62 -3.03 25.62
CA ASP A 343 -1.47 -3.84 26.51
C ASP A 343 -1.42 -3.33 27.95
#